data_902452d80f98129ded2adc46156703d8
#
_entry.id   902452d80f98129ded2adc46156703d8
#
_cell.length_a   1.000
_cell.length_b   1.000
_cell.length_c   1.000
_cell.angle_alpha   90.00
_cell.angle_beta   90.00
_cell.angle_gamma   90.00
#
_symmetry.space_group_name_H-M   'P 1'
#
loop_
_entity.id
_entity.type
_entity.pdbx_description
1 polymer ?
#
loop_
_entity_poly.entity_id
_entity_poly.type
_entity_poly.pdbx_seq_one_letter_code
_entity_poly.pdbx_strand_id
1 'polypeptide(L)'
;LGPEHSTAIIDAVRTMLADSYPFPIADGINNQGMLTSNGVEIMDGRDEGVFAWITVNYLMKLIGSGGKKKTAAVMDLGGGSTQIVFEPQLHPSEPMHPGEHVYELKNFENVSFTLYQNSYLGFGLKQARQSANSLAAFTHLTSHPDAVKHLDDISAWDKFTPESTFIPSPCYAAGTQKTAKVAMGKSKGSEVTMLGTSGGFRACQRLIEVMMDKDAECYAAPCSFAGVYQPSLSQTFKNAEIVALSYFYDRIAPLGLGPTFSVKELEQLAVRACLLYTSDAAD
;
A
#
# COMPACT_ATOMS: atom_id res chain seq x y z
N LEU A 1 10.94 10.98 -2.66
CA LEU A 1 11.58 12.29 -2.93
C LEU A 1 12.18 12.77 -1.61
N GLY A 2 13.40 13.32 -1.65
CA GLY A 2 13.99 13.95 -0.45
C GLY A 2 13.27 15.27 -0.11
N PRO A 3 13.44 15.78 1.14
CA PRO A 3 12.75 16.99 1.60
C PRO A 3 12.93 18.20 0.67
N GLU A 4 14.13 18.42 0.16
CA GLU A 4 14.45 19.53 -0.76
C GLU A 4 13.65 19.47 -2.06
N HIS A 5 13.55 18.28 -2.69
CA HIS A 5 12.77 18.11 -3.91
C HIS A 5 11.27 18.26 -3.66
N SER A 6 10.80 17.76 -2.52
CA SER A 6 9.38 17.89 -2.13
C SER A 6 9.01 19.36 -1.93
N THR A 7 9.84 20.12 -1.22
CA THR A 7 9.64 21.56 -1.02
C THR A 7 9.64 22.32 -2.35
N ALA A 8 10.60 22.05 -3.23
CA ALA A 8 10.67 22.71 -4.53
C ALA A 8 9.42 22.46 -5.39
N ILE A 9 8.89 21.24 -5.36
CA ILE A 9 7.64 20.89 -6.09
C ILE A 9 6.45 21.66 -5.50
N ILE A 10 6.30 21.66 -4.17
CA ILE A 10 5.19 22.36 -3.51
C ILE A 10 5.25 23.86 -3.78
N ASP A 11 6.43 24.47 -3.73
CA ASP A 11 6.61 25.90 -4.01
C ASP A 11 6.29 26.23 -5.48
N ALA A 12 6.70 25.39 -6.41
CA ALA A 12 6.34 25.54 -7.82
C ALA A 12 4.83 25.44 -8.05
N VAL A 13 4.15 24.52 -7.39
CA VAL A 13 2.69 24.35 -7.48
C VAL A 13 1.99 25.56 -6.86
N ARG A 14 2.43 26.05 -5.70
CA ARG A 14 1.88 27.28 -5.06
C ARG A 14 1.98 28.47 -6.00
N THR A 15 3.17 28.72 -6.54
CA THR A 15 3.41 29.81 -7.48
C THR A 15 2.51 29.69 -8.71
N MET A 16 2.46 28.53 -9.32
CA MET A 16 1.60 28.29 -10.49
C MET A 16 0.13 28.57 -10.19
N LEU A 17 -0.37 28.10 -9.06
CA LEU A 17 -1.78 28.30 -8.67
C LEU A 17 -2.06 29.78 -8.36
N ALA A 18 -1.16 30.48 -7.65
CA ALA A 18 -1.32 31.89 -7.32
C ALA A 18 -1.28 32.79 -8.54
N ASP A 19 -0.37 32.52 -9.50
CA ASP A 19 -0.12 33.39 -10.64
C ASP A 19 -1.05 33.10 -11.83
N SER A 20 -1.51 31.87 -11.99
CA SER A 20 -2.19 31.42 -13.21
C SER A 20 -3.67 31.12 -13.04
N TYR A 21 -4.17 31.04 -11.82
CA TYR A 21 -5.56 30.65 -11.55
C TYR A 21 -6.26 31.60 -10.59
N PRO A 22 -7.56 31.93 -10.83
CA PRO A 22 -8.31 32.89 -10.02
C PRO A 22 -8.85 32.31 -8.72
N PHE A 23 -8.40 31.12 -8.28
CA PHE A 23 -8.90 30.49 -7.08
C PHE A 23 -8.19 31.04 -5.84
N PRO A 24 -8.92 31.43 -4.79
CA PRO A 24 -8.30 31.71 -3.51
C PRO A 24 -7.72 30.40 -2.96
N ILE A 25 -6.43 30.42 -2.67
CA ILE A 25 -5.76 29.31 -1.98
C ILE A 25 -5.94 29.55 -0.48
N ALA A 26 -6.51 28.57 0.22
CA ALA A 26 -6.69 28.67 1.66
C ALA A 26 -5.35 28.73 2.38
N ASP A 27 -5.22 29.65 3.35
CA ASP A 27 -4.08 29.68 4.24
C ASP A 27 -4.25 28.62 5.33
N GLY A 28 -3.26 27.75 5.45
CA GLY A 28 -3.20 26.78 6.54
C GLY A 28 -2.81 27.47 7.85
N ILE A 29 -3.49 27.15 8.93
CA ILE A 29 -3.16 27.64 10.27
C ILE A 29 -2.74 26.44 11.12
N ASN A 30 -1.54 26.47 11.72
CA ASN A 30 -1.10 25.42 12.64
C ASN A 30 -1.78 25.57 14.02
N ASN A 31 -1.56 24.56 14.88
CA ASN A 31 -2.09 24.54 16.25
C ASN A 31 -1.61 25.72 17.14
N GLN A 32 -0.68 26.54 16.66
CA GLN A 32 -0.16 27.75 17.32
C GLN A 32 -0.72 29.03 16.72
N GLY A 33 -1.66 28.94 15.78
CA GLY A 33 -2.27 30.09 15.10
C GLY A 33 -1.39 30.77 14.05
N MET A 34 -0.27 30.12 13.64
CA MET A 34 0.59 30.64 12.57
C MET A 34 0.18 30.04 11.22
N LEU A 35 0.20 30.87 10.18
CA LEU A 35 0.07 30.46 8.78
C LEU A 35 1.21 29.49 8.44
N THR A 36 0.87 28.24 8.15
CA THR A 36 1.84 27.18 7.89
C THR A 36 1.91 26.75 6.44
N SER A 37 0.84 26.96 5.70
CA SER A 37 0.80 26.63 4.28
C SER A 37 -0.16 27.59 3.55
N ASN A 38 0.06 27.76 2.27
CA ASN A 38 -0.83 28.52 1.40
C ASN A 38 -1.82 27.53 0.72
N GLY A 39 -2.44 26.65 1.49
CA GLY A 39 -3.41 25.67 0.99
C GLY A 39 -2.85 24.60 0.06
N VAL A 40 -1.52 24.52 -0.07
CA VAL A 40 -0.82 23.50 -0.88
C VAL A 40 0.23 22.83 0.00
N GLU A 41 0.03 21.58 0.32
CA GLU A 41 0.93 20.82 1.20
C GLU A 41 0.95 19.33 0.80
N ILE A 42 1.92 18.59 1.31
CA ILE A 42 1.95 17.13 1.20
C ILE A 42 1.10 16.59 2.33
N MET A 43 0.03 15.88 1.96
CA MET A 43 -0.85 15.23 2.93
C MET A 43 -0.11 14.11 3.66
N ASP A 44 -0.27 14.05 4.97
CA ASP A 44 0.19 12.92 5.77
C ASP A 44 -0.63 11.66 5.43
N GLY A 45 0.02 10.50 5.39
CA GLY A 45 -0.66 9.24 5.07
C GLY A 45 -1.76 8.84 6.07
N ARG A 46 -1.70 9.35 7.31
CA ARG A 46 -2.77 9.20 8.30
C ARG A 46 -4.03 9.93 7.88
N ASP A 47 -3.86 11.19 7.48
CA ASP A 47 -4.98 12.05 7.07
C ASP A 47 -5.56 11.57 5.75
N GLU A 48 -4.74 11.10 4.81
CA GLU A 48 -5.18 10.50 3.55
C GLU A 48 -6.18 9.35 3.81
N GLY A 49 -5.82 8.41 4.66
CA GLY A 49 -6.69 7.28 5.00
C GLY A 49 -7.96 7.71 5.74
N VAL A 50 -7.84 8.62 6.70
CA VAL A 50 -8.98 9.10 7.50
C VAL A 50 -9.94 9.92 6.63
N PHE A 51 -9.46 10.76 5.74
CA PHE A 51 -10.31 11.53 4.82
C PHE A 51 -11.04 10.62 3.82
N ALA A 52 -10.36 9.57 3.35
CA ALA A 52 -11.03 8.54 2.54
C ALA A 52 -12.14 7.85 3.35
N TRP A 53 -11.89 7.50 4.61
CA TRP A 53 -12.88 6.88 5.50
C TRP A 53 -14.08 7.80 5.74
N ILE A 54 -13.85 9.09 6.04
CA ILE A 54 -14.91 10.09 6.21
C ILE A 54 -15.75 10.18 4.93
N THR A 55 -15.10 10.34 3.78
CA THR A 55 -15.76 10.51 2.49
C THR A 55 -16.65 9.32 2.15
N VAL A 56 -16.13 8.10 2.25
CA VAL A 56 -16.88 6.87 1.98
C VAL A 56 -18.08 6.75 2.92
N ASN A 57 -17.87 6.88 4.22
CA ASN A 57 -18.93 6.70 5.20
C ASN A 57 -19.98 7.80 5.11
N TYR A 58 -19.60 9.01 4.73
CA TYR A 58 -20.54 10.09 4.46
C TYR A 58 -21.40 9.82 3.22
N LEU A 59 -20.80 9.44 2.11
CA LEU A 59 -21.49 9.09 0.88
C LEU A 59 -22.45 7.90 1.04
N MET A 60 -22.05 6.92 1.85
CA MET A 60 -22.89 5.77 2.21
C MET A 60 -23.97 6.12 3.27
N LYS A 61 -24.00 7.35 3.78
CA LYS A 61 -24.95 7.81 4.82
C LYS A 61 -24.84 7.01 6.12
N LEU A 62 -23.64 6.55 6.44
CA LEU A 62 -23.33 5.84 7.69
C LEU A 62 -22.91 6.82 8.80
N ILE A 63 -22.42 7.99 8.40
CA ILE A 63 -22.14 9.15 9.28
C ILE A 63 -22.84 10.38 8.72
N GLY A 64 -23.02 11.42 9.53
CA GLY A 64 -23.60 12.68 9.09
C GLY A 64 -25.14 12.71 8.97
N SER A 65 -25.85 11.69 9.39
CA SER A 65 -27.31 11.58 9.21
C SER A 65 -28.11 11.39 10.50
N GLY A 66 -27.60 11.92 11.61
CA GLY A 66 -28.39 12.00 12.87
C GLY A 66 -28.47 10.71 13.67
N GLY A 67 -27.44 9.90 13.67
CA GLY A 67 -27.33 8.73 14.53
C GLY A 67 -26.10 7.89 14.24
N LYS A 68 -25.58 7.21 15.26
CA LYS A 68 -24.42 6.33 15.11
C LYS A 68 -24.84 5.02 14.46
N LYS A 69 -24.52 4.84 13.18
CA LYS A 69 -24.63 3.56 12.46
C LYS A 69 -23.29 2.82 12.51
N LYS A 70 -23.31 1.54 12.13
CA LYS A 70 -22.06 0.81 11.89
C LYS A 70 -21.39 1.40 10.66
N THR A 71 -20.14 1.82 10.83
CA THR A 71 -19.34 2.40 9.76
C THR A 71 -18.67 1.31 8.92
N ALA A 72 -18.36 1.62 7.66
CA ALA A 72 -17.58 0.76 6.80
C ALA A 72 -16.08 0.93 7.08
N ALA A 73 -15.31 -0.14 6.92
CA ALA A 73 -13.86 -0.05 6.82
C ALA A 73 -13.48 0.44 5.42
N VAL A 74 -12.39 1.16 5.32
CA VAL A 74 -11.84 1.61 4.05
C VAL A 74 -10.42 1.09 3.90
N MET A 75 -10.15 0.48 2.75
CA MET A 75 -8.85 0.05 2.30
C MET A 75 -8.54 0.74 0.99
N ASP A 76 -7.48 1.53 0.95
CA ASP A 76 -7.04 2.23 -0.25
C ASP A 76 -5.68 1.69 -0.71
N LEU A 77 -5.61 1.12 -1.90
CA LEU A 77 -4.38 0.62 -2.50
C LEU A 77 -3.85 1.63 -3.50
N GLY A 78 -3.00 2.52 -3.02
CA GLY A 78 -2.30 3.49 -3.86
C GLY A 78 -1.07 2.92 -4.58
N GLY A 79 -0.27 3.80 -5.17
CA GLY A 79 0.98 3.41 -5.84
C GLY A 79 2.14 3.16 -4.88
N GLY A 80 2.28 3.99 -3.86
CA GLY A 80 3.37 3.99 -2.87
C GLY A 80 3.00 3.42 -1.51
N SER A 81 1.72 3.51 -1.12
CA SER A 81 1.20 3.11 0.18
C SER A 81 -0.14 2.41 0.07
N THR A 82 -0.53 1.73 1.14
CA THR A 82 -1.87 1.18 1.34
C THR A 82 -2.39 1.70 2.67
N GLN A 83 -3.56 2.35 2.66
CA GLN A 83 -4.22 2.82 3.86
C GLN A 83 -5.28 1.81 4.31
N ILE A 84 -5.36 1.57 5.62
CA ILE A 84 -6.41 0.76 6.25
C ILE A 84 -6.99 1.57 7.40
N VAL A 85 -8.28 1.88 7.32
CA VAL A 85 -8.98 2.68 8.33
C VAL A 85 -10.34 2.06 8.66
N PHE A 86 -10.62 1.86 9.93
CA PHE A 86 -11.91 1.37 10.41
C PHE A 86 -12.17 1.77 11.87
N GLU A 87 -13.42 1.74 12.28
CA GLU A 87 -13.84 1.90 13.68
C GLU A 87 -13.95 0.52 14.33
N PRO A 88 -12.97 0.09 15.16
CA PRO A 88 -13.04 -1.20 15.80
C PRO A 88 -14.09 -1.19 16.93
N GLN A 89 -14.91 -2.23 17.02
CA GLN A 89 -15.84 -2.45 18.11
C GLN A 89 -15.11 -3.18 19.24
N LEU A 90 -14.54 -2.40 20.15
CA LEU A 90 -13.78 -2.90 21.27
C LEU A 90 -14.64 -3.00 22.53
N HIS A 91 -14.27 -3.92 23.42
CA HIS A 91 -14.86 -3.95 24.77
C HIS A 91 -14.28 -2.79 25.59
N PRO A 92 -15.08 -2.11 26.44
CA PRO A 92 -14.59 -0.99 27.25
C PRO A 92 -13.39 -1.32 28.14
N SER A 93 -13.24 -2.57 28.56
CA SER A 93 -12.10 -3.04 29.36
C SER A 93 -10.85 -3.39 28.53
N GLU A 94 -10.98 -3.44 27.22
CA GLU A 94 -9.91 -3.79 26.29
C GLU A 94 -9.82 -2.72 25.18
N PRO A 95 -9.36 -1.52 25.52
CA PRO A 95 -9.22 -0.45 24.53
C PRO A 95 -8.14 -0.81 23.51
N MET A 96 -8.16 -0.11 22.39
CA MET A 96 -7.09 -0.19 21.41
C MET A 96 -5.75 0.17 22.07
N HIS A 97 -4.70 -0.56 21.72
CA HIS A 97 -3.36 -0.24 22.23
C HIS A 97 -3.01 1.20 21.85
N PRO A 98 -2.44 2.01 22.74
CA PRO A 98 -2.10 3.40 22.44
C PRO A 98 -0.98 3.47 21.40
N GLY A 99 -1.07 4.45 20.50
CA GLY A 99 -0.07 4.67 19.45
C GLY A 99 -0.59 5.59 18.34
N GLU A 100 0.25 5.88 17.37
CA GLU A 100 -0.09 6.75 16.23
C GLU A 100 -1.21 6.21 15.35
N HIS A 101 -1.48 4.91 15.44
CA HIS A 101 -2.59 4.25 14.73
C HIS A 101 -3.97 4.58 15.32
N VAL A 102 -4.05 5.20 16.50
CA VAL A 102 -5.30 5.68 17.08
C VAL A 102 -5.61 7.07 16.55
N TYR A 103 -6.76 7.22 15.91
CA TYR A 103 -7.23 8.52 15.45
C TYR A 103 -8.58 8.84 16.07
N GLU A 104 -8.65 9.96 16.80
CA GLU A 104 -9.90 10.42 17.39
C GLU A 104 -10.52 11.55 16.54
N LEU A 105 -11.59 11.25 15.88
CA LEU A 105 -12.43 12.23 15.18
C LEU A 105 -13.49 12.73 16.15
N LYS A 106 -13.24 13.91 16.75
CA LYS A 106 -14.12 14.51 17.77
C LYS A 106 -15.14 15.44 17.15
N ASN A 107 -16.37 15.37 17.68
CA ASN A 107 -17.47 16.28 17.32
C ASN A 107 -17.78 16.38 15.81
N PHE A 108 -17.57 15.29 15.07
CA PHE A 108 -18.02 15.23 13.69
C PHE A 108 -19.55 15.08 13.69
N GLU A 109 -20.26 16.18 13.35
CA GLU A 109 -21.72 16.26 13.44
C GLU A 109 -22.32 15.76 14.77
N ASN A 110 -21.72 16.16 15.89
CA ASN A 110 -22.08 15.77 17.26
C ASN A 110 -21.81 14.29 17.61
N VAL A 111 -21.09 13.56 16.78
CA VAL A 111 -20.65 12.18 17.06
C VAL A 111 -19.10 12.15 17.10
N SER A 112 -18.55 11.35 17.99
CA SER A 112 -17.12 11.08 18.03
C SER A 112 -16.81 9.65 17.64
N PHE A 113 -15.74 9.47 16.89
CA PHE A 113 -15.28 8.17 16.41
C PHE A 113 -13.85 7.93 16.86
N THR A 114 -13.56 6.72 17.33
CA THR A 114 -12.19 6.26 17.59
C THR A 114 -11.82 5.26 16.51
N LEU A 115 -10.95 5.68 15.61
CA LEU A 115 -10.56 4.90 14.45
C LEU A 115 -9.19 4.24 14.69
N TYR A 116 -9.06 3.01 14.21
CA TYR A 116 -7.77 2.48 13.82
C TYR A 116 -7.44 3.03 12.43
N GLN A 117 -6.25 3.54 12.27
CA GLN A 117 -5.71 3.94 10.99
C GLN A 117 -4.25 3.51 10.88
N ASN A 118 -3.83 3.08 9.69
CA ASN A 118 -2.43 2.90 9.37
C ASN A 118 -2.19 3.10 7.86
N SER A 119 -1.12 3.81 7.55
CA SER A 119 -0.61 3.95 6.19
C SER A 119 0.63 3.09 6.04
N TYR A 120 0.50 2.00 5.29
CA TYR A 120 1.57 1.05 5.01
C TYR A 120 2.41 1.58 3.84
N LEU A 121 3.35 2.48 4.15
CA LEU A 121 4.29 3.03 3.16
C LEU A 121 5.21 1.92 2.64
N GLY A 122 5.41 1.89 1.32
CA GLY A 122 6.17 0.83 0.65
C GLY A 122 5.31 -0.37 0.20
N PHE A 123 4.05 -0.45 0.64
CA PHE A 123 3.13 -1.53 0.31
C PHE A 123 2.01 -1.12 -0.67
N GLY A 124 2.12 0.05 -1.30
CA GLY A 124 1.32 0.37 -2.47
C GLY A 124 1.72 -0.49 -3.67
N LEU A 125 0.82 -0.65 -4.64
CA LEU A 125 0.96 -1.61 -5.75
C LEU A 125 2.29 -1.49 -6.52
N LYS A 126 2.74 -0.25 -6.80
CA LYS A 126 3.99 -0.02 -7.55
C LYS A 126 5.21 -0.37 -6.71
N GLN A 127 5.23 0.04 -5.45
CA GLN A 127 6.32 -0.23 -4.53
C GLN A 127 6.40 -1.73 -4.17
N ALA A 128 5.28 -2.35 -3.85
CA ALA A 128 5.20 -3.78 -3.56
C ALA A 128 5.71 -4.62 -4.75
N ARG A 129 5.33 -4.26 -5.99
CA ARG A 129 5.87 -4.92 -7.18
C ARG A 129 7.39 -4.75 -7.31
N GLN A 130 7.92 -3.56 -7.05
CA GLN A 130 9.35 -3.32 -7.07
C GLN A 130 10.05 -4.14 -5.99
N SER A 131 9.50 -4.21 -4.78
CA SER A 131 10.03 -5.01 -3.67
C SER A 131 10.02 -6.50 -3.99
N ALA A 132 8.93 -7.00 -4.59
CA ALA A 132 8.84 -8.40 -5.02
C ALA A 132 9.89 -8.74 -6.11
N ASN A 133 10.11 -7.84 -7.08
CA ASN A 133 11.16 -8.01 -8.08
C ASN A 133 12.56 -7.98 -7.46
N SER A 134 12.79 -7.09 -6.50
CA SER A 134 14.07 -7.01 -5.77
C SER A 134 14.33 -8.27 -4.95
N LEU A 135 13.30 -8.81 -4.30
CA LEU A 135 13.40 -10.07 -3.55
C LEU A 135 13.68 -11.26 -4.49
N ALA A 136 13.03 -11.32 -5.66
CA ALA A 136 13.33 -12.35 -6.66
C ALA A 136 14.78 -12.25 -7.14
N ALA A 137 15.28 -11.04 -7.41
CA ALA A 137 16.66 -10.80 -7.79
C ALA A 137 17.64 -11.23 -6.67
N PHE A 138 17.35 -10.84 -5.44
CA PHE A 138 18.13 -11.25 -4.27
C PHE A 138 18.22 -12.78 -4.15
N THR A 139 17.07 -13.44 -4.21
CA THR A 139 17.00 -14.91 -4.09
C THR A 139 17.78 -15.60 -5.21
N HIS A 140 17.66 -15.10 -6.46
CA HIS A 140 18.39 -15.64 -7.59
C HIS A 140 19.91 -15.51 -7.39
N LEU A 141 20.37 -14.35 -6.98
CA LEU A 141 21.81 -14.09 -6.77
C LEU A 141 22.39 -14.90 -5.62
N THR A 142 21.66 -15.02 -4.50
CA THR A 142 22.13 -15.77 -3.34
C THR A 142 22.18 -17.27 -3.60
N SER A 143 21.39 -17.79 -4.57
CA SER A 143 21.45 -19.18 -4.99
C SER A 143 22.61 -19.49 -5.97
N HIS A 144 23.31 -18.46 -6.47
CA HIS A 144 24.44 -18.59 -7.37
C HIS A 144 25.69 -17.94 -6.73
N PRO A 145 26.43 -18.64 -5.86
CA PRO A 145 27.52 -18.08 -5.05
C PRO A 145 28.64 -17.39 -5.85
N ASP A 146 28.85 -17.80 -7.09
CA ASP A 146 29.86 -17.21 -7.97
C ASP A 146 29.44 -15.83 -8.52
N ALA A 147 28.15 -15.50 -8.47
CA ALA A 147 27.61 -14.23 -8.97
C ALA A 147 27.77 -13.08 -7.97
N VAL A 148 27.89 -13.38 -6.66
CA VAL A 148 27.98 -12.35 -5.61
C VAL A 148 29.07 -12.74 -4.60
N LYS A 149 30.27 -12.28 -4.84
CA LYS A 149 31.40 -12.53 -3.93
C LYS A 149 31.36 -11.71 -2.62
N HIS A 150 30.48 -10.71 -2.52
CA HIS A 150 30.42 -9.78 -1.40
C HIS A 150 28.94 -9.37 -1.11
N LEU A 151 28.16 -10.26 -0.52
CA LEU A 151 26.79 -9.97 -0.06
C LEU A 151 26.75 -8.90 1.05
N ASP A 152 27.87 -8.71 1.76
CA ASP A 152 27.99 -7.72 2.83
C ASP A 152 28.18 -6.28 2.32
N ASP A 153 28.43 -6.11 1.03
CA ASP A 153 28.64 -4.80 0.42
C ASP A 153 27.39 -4.37 -0.35
N ILE A 154 26.56 -3.54 0.29
CA ILE A 154 25.37 -2.93 -0.35
C ILE A 154 25.75 -2.21 -1.66
N SER A 155 26.97 -1.72 -1.79
CA SER A 155 27.47 -1.10 -3.03
C SER A 155 27.60 -2.10 -4.19
N ALA A 156 27.65 -3.40 -3.91
CA ALA A 156 27.67 -4.42 -4.94
C ALA A 156 26.35 -4.46 -5.75
N TRP A 157 25.25 -4.02 -5.15
CA TRP A 157 23.96 -3.93 -5.82
C TRP A 157 23.87 -2.80 -6.84
N ASP A 158 24.68 -1.75 -6.68
CA ASP A 158 24.82 -0.67 -7.66
C ASP A 158 25.73 -1.08 -8.84
N LYS A 159 26.46 -2.18 -8.71
CA LYS A 159 27.36 -2.73 -9.72
C LYS A 159 26.76 -3.91 -10.50
N PHE A 160 25.46 -4.09 -10.40
CA PHE A 160 24.76 -5.10 -11.18
C PHE A 160 25.05 -4.87 -12.66
N THR A 161 25.85 -5.75 -13.26
CA THR A 161 26.16 -5.63 -14.68
C THR A 161 25.08 -6.28 -15.53
N PRO A 162 24.81 -5.76 -16.71
CA PRO A 162 23.78 -6.28 -17.60
C PRO A 162 23.92 -7.77 -17.98
N GLU A 163 25.08 -8.36 -17.77
CA GLU A 163 25.41 -9.73 -18.19
C GLU A 163 24.78 -10.83 -17.30
N SER A 164 24.30 -10.46 -16.08
CA SER A 164 23.54 -11.35 -15.19
C SER A 164 22.05 -11.00 -15.11
N THR A 165 21.51 -10.35 -16.13
CA THR A 165 20.28 -9.54 -16.05
C THR A 165 18.98 -10.30 -16.20
N PHE A 166 19.02 -11.61 -16.48
CA PHE A 166 17.79 -12.42 -16.56
C PHE A 166 17.46 -13.01 -15.20
N ILE A 167 16.51 -12.38 -14.52
CA ILE A 167 16.09 -12.78 -13.18
C ILE A 167 14.82 -13.63 -13.30
N PRO A 168 14.85 -14.91 -12.96
CA PRO A 168 13.64 -15.73 -12.96
C PRO A 168 12.66 -15.25 -11.89
N SER A 169 11.39 -15.09 -12.27
CA SER A 169 10.34 -14.68 -11.35
C SER A 169 9.08 -15.49 -11.55
N PRO A 170 8.52 -16.06 -10.49
CA PRO A 170 7.26 -16.82 -10.56
C PRO A 170 6.03 -15.90 -10.69
N CYS A 171 6.20 -14.58 -10.55
CA CYS A 171 5.10 -13.61 -10.62
C CYS A 171 4.86 -13.05 -12.03
N TYR A 172 5.60 -13.51 -13.00
CA TYR A 172 5.36 -13.24 -14.41
C TYR A 172 4.97 -14.51 -15.14
N ALA A 173 4.16 -14.37 -16.18
CA ALA A 173 3.76 -15.52 -17.01
C ALA A 173 4.98 -16.20 -17.61
N ALA A 174 4.95 -17.53 -17.70
CA ALA A 174 6.05 -18.32 -18.24
C ALA A 174 6.44 -17.82 -19.66
N GLY A 175 7.75 -17.65 -19.87
CA GLY A 175 8.29 -17.17 -21.15
C GLY A 175 8.18 -15.66 -21.39
N THR A 176 7.49 -14.89 -20.54
CA THR A 176 7.45 -13.43 -20.67
C THR A 176 8.74 -12.80 -20.15
N GLN A 177 9.12 -11.69 -20.79
CA GLN A 177 10.25 -10.87 -20.37
C GLN A 177 9.79 -9.45 -20.09
N LYS A 178 10.23 -8.87 -18.99
CA LYS A 178 9.87 -7.50 -18.62
C LYS A 178 11.01 -6.80 -17.92
N THR A 179 11.41 -5.64 -18.43
CA THR A 179 12.37 -4.77 -17.75
C THR A 179 11.78 -4.26 -16.42
N ALA A 180 12.53 -4.37 -15.37
CA ALA A 180 12.17 -3.89 -14.04
C ALA A 180 13.37 -3.29 -13.34
N LYS A 181 13.13 -2.28 -12.51
CA LYS A 181 14.12 -1.73 -11.61
C LYS A 181 14.13 -2.54 -10.31
N VAL A 182 15.29 -3.02 -9.92
CA VAL A 182 15.53 -3.71 -8.65
C VAL A 182 16.47 -2.87 -7.80
N ALA A 183 16.23 -2.82 -6.49
CA ALA A 183 17.05 -2.07 -5.56
C ALA A 183 17.03 -2.76 -4.19
N MET A 184 18.12 -2.65 -3.44
CA MET A 184 18.20 -3.13 -2.06
C MET A 184 18.70 -1.99 -1.16
N GLY A 185 18.00 -1.83 -0.04
CA GLY A 185 18.38 -0.80 0.94
C GLY A 185 18.42 0.60 0.32
N LYS A 186 19.56 1.28 0.43
CA LYS A 186 19.78 2.64 -0.08
C LYS A 186 20.39 2.67 -1.49
N SER A 187 20.47 1.53 -2.18
CA SER A 187 21.04 1.48 -3.53
C SER A 187 20.20 2.29 -4.53
N LYS A 188 20.85 2.86 -5.55
CA LYS A 188 20.15 3.56 -6.65
C LYS A 188 19.27 2.64 -7.48
N GLY A 189 19.50 1.33 -7.35
CA GLY A 189 18.86 0.27 -8.11
C GLY A 189 19.40 0.14 -9.53
N SER A 190 19.24 -1.07 -10.06
CA SER A 190 19.67 -1.44 -11.40
C SER A 190 18.49 -1.93 -12.22
N GLU A 191 18.54 -1.75 -13.54
CA GLU A 191 17.58 -2.34 -14.44
C GLU A 191 17.96 -3.78 -14.75
N VAL A 192 16.98 -4.68 -14.64
CA VAL A 192 17.12 -6.11 -14.94
C VAL A 192 15.95 -6.57 -15.82
N THR A 193 16.12 -7.70 -16.47
CA THR A 193 15.05 -8.37 -17.19
C THR A 193 14.45 -9.48 -16.33
N MET A 194 13.23 -9.29 -15.86
CA MET A 194 12.47 -10.33 -15.18
C MET A 194 11.99 -11.35 -16.21
N LEU A 195 12.30 -12.61 -15.98
CA LEU A 195 11.90 -13.73 -16.84
C LEU A 195 10.80 -14.54 -16.12
N GLY A 196 9.63 -14.63 -16.72
CA GLY A 196 8.54 -15.43 -16.21
C GLY A 196 8.88 -16.92 -16.21
N THR A 197 8.60 -17.59 -15.08
CA THR A 197 8.86 -19.02 -14.88
C THR A 197 7.58 -19.79 -14.68
N SER A 198 7.64 -21.13 -14.82
CA SER A 198 6.50 -22.03 -14.61
C SER A 198 6.12 -22.25 -13.14
N GLY A 199 6.68 -21.48 -12.20
CA GLY A 199 6.40 -21.60 -10.75
C GLY A 199 4.94 -21.34 -10.36
N GLY A 200 4.23 -20.56 -11.16
CA GLY A 200 2.80 -20.33 -11.05
C GLY A 200 2.38 -19.58 -9.78
N PHE A 201 1.07 -19.57 -9.53
CA PHE A 201 0.43 -18.83 -8.45
C PHE A 201 1.06 -19.09 -7.07
N ARG A 202 1.29 -20.36 -6.72
CA ARG A 202 1.81 -20.69 -5.38
C ARG A 202 3.22 -20.17 -5.11
N ALA A 203 4.09 -20.21 -6.10
CA ALA A 203 5.44 -19.68 -5.94
C ALA A 203 5.44 -18.15 -5.86
N CYS A 204 4.61 -17.48 -6.67
CA CYS A 204 4.41 -16.03 -6.58
C CYS A 204 3.80 -15.64 -5.22
N GLN A 205 2.76 -16.34 -4.77
CA GLN A 205 2.15 -16.12 -3.46
C GLN A 205 3.20 -16.18 -2.34
N ARG A 206 4.05 -17.21 -2.36
CA ARG A 206 5.12 -17.36 -1.36
C ARG A 206 6.10 -16.20 -1.37
N LEU A 207 6.49 -15.74 -2.57
CA LEU A 207 7.36 -14.57 -2.70
C LEU A 207 6.71 -13.31 -2.11
N ILE A 208 5.42 -13.10 -2.36
CA ILE A 208 4.67 -11.96 -1.82
C ILE A 208 4.49 -12.08 -0.30
N GLU A 209 4.22 -13.27 0.24
CA GLU A 209 4.13 -13.49 1.69
C GLU A 209 5.43 -13.11 2.41
N VAL A 210 6.58 -13.50 1.84
CA VAL A 210 7.90 -13.10 2.36
C VAL A 210 8.13 -11.60 2.23
N MET A 211 7.79 -11.01 1.08
CA MET A 211 7.92 -9.57 0.84
C MET A 211 7.05 -8.75 1.81
N MET A 212 5.86 -9.24 2.14
CA MET A 212 4.95 -8.59 3.08
C MET A 212 5.35 -8.78 4.54
N ASP A 213 6.31 -9.67 4.82
CA ASP A 213 6.74 -10.03 6.17
C ASP A 213 5.54 -10.31 7.09
N LYS A 214 4.70 -11.23 6.63
CA LYS A 214 3.38 -11.49 7.20
C LYS A 214 3.42 -12.00 8.63
N ASP A 215 4.50 -12.70 8.98
CA ASP A 215 4.68 -13.32 10.29
C ASP A 215 5.58 -12.48 11.22
N ALA A 216 5.91 -11.23 10.83
CA ALA A 216 6.69 -10.32 11.65
C ALA A 216 5.98 -10.02 12.98
N GLU A 217 6.72 -10.14 14.07
CA GLU A 217 6.22 -9.75 15.39
C GLU A 217 6.05 -8.23 15.46
N CYS A 218 4.94 -7.80 16.03
CA CYS A 218 4.68 -6.40 16.35
C CYS A 218 4.84 -6.14 17.87
N TYR A 219 4.99 -4.90 18.25
CA TYR A 219 5.20 -4.50 19.66
C TYR A 219 3.99 -4.81 20.55
N ALA A 220 2.80 -5.00 19.99
CA ALA A 220 1.57 -5.40 20.67
C ALA A 220 0.73 -6.28 19.74
N ALA A 221 0.19 -7.37 20.26
CA ALA A 221 -0.73 -8.24 19.53
C ALA A 221 -2.16 -7.64 19.51
N PRO A 222 -2.97 -7.92 18.48
CA PRO A 222 -2.67 -8.74 17.32
C PRO A 222 -1.85 -7.98 16.25
N CYS A 223 -1.03 -8.73 15.50
CA CYS A 223 -0.22 -8.18 14.43
C CYS A 223 -0.91 -8.31 13.06
N SER A 224 -0.70 -7.31 12.23
CA SER A 224 -0.93 -7.35 10.79
C SER A 224 0.35 -7.87 10.09
N PHE A 225 0.61 -7.42 8.87
CA PHE A 225 1.86 -7.69 8.17
C PHE A 225 2.91 -6.60 8.47
N ALA A 226 4.17 -6.87 8.16
CA ALA A 226 5.31 -5.95 8.36
C ALA A 226 5.47 -5.47 9.82
N GLY A 227 5.14 -6.30 10.80
CA GLY A 227 5.30 -5.96 12.22
C GLY A 227 4.40 -4.84 12.75
N VAL A 228 3.27 -4.57 12.09
CA VAL A 228 2.35 -3.50 12.46
C VAL A 228 1.22 -4.05 13.34
N TYR A 229 0.95 -3.40 14.48
CA TYR A 229 -0.24 -3.67 15.27
C TYR A 229 -1.51 -3.34 14.49
N GLN A 230 -2.51 -4.21 14.55
CA GLN A 230 -3.84 -3.95 14.01
C GLN A 230 -4.90 -4.73 14.79
N PRO A 231 -5.96 -4.08 15.30
CA PRO A 231 -7.08 -4.82 15.90
C PRO A 231 -7.63 -5.85 14.92
N SER A 232 -7.92 -7.04 15.40
CA SER A 232 -8.42 -8.14 14.57
C SER A 232 -9.74 -7.77 13.90
N LEU A 233 -9.76 -7.66 12.58
CA LEU A 233 -10.99 -7.39 11.81
C LEU A 233 -12.08 -8.42 12.09
N SER A 234 -11.73 -9.69 12.21
CA SER A 234 -12.69 -10.76 12.49
C SER A 234 -13.31 -10.69 13.88
N GLN A 235 -12.66 -10.08 14.84
CA GLN A 235 -13.14 -9.92 16.22
C GLN A 235 -13.79 -8.58 16.47
N THR A 236 -13.20 -7.50 15.97
CA THR A 236 -13.59 -6.12 16.29
C THR A 236 -14.39 -5.42 15.18
N PHE A 237 -14.57 -6.07 14.04
CA PHE A 237 -15.26 -5.48 12.89
C PHE A 237 -16.26 -6.46 12.25
N LYS A 238 -17.08 -7.11 13.09
CA LYS A 238 -18.04 -8.13 12.65
C LYS A 238 -19.21 -7.52 11.88
N ASN A 239 -19.58 -8.14 10.77
CA ASN A 239 -20.79 -7.81 10.01
C ASN A 239 -20.88 -6.36 9.52
N ALA A 240 -19.74 -5.75 9.22
CA ALA A 240 -19.66 -4.45 8.59
C ALA A 240 -19.02 -4.58 7.20
N GLU A 241 -19.26 -3.59 6.35
CA GLU A 241 -18.77 -3.58 4.98
C GLU A 241 -17.32 -3.12 4.93
N ILE A 242 -16.55 -3.68 4.01
CA ILE A 242 -15.21 -3.24 3.66
C ILE A 242 -15.27 -2.64 2.27
N VAL A 243 -14.91 -1.37 2.14
CA VAL A 243 -14.84 -0.67 0.86
C VAL A 243 -13.37 -0.61 0.42
N ALA A 244 -13.11 -1.18 -0.74
CA ALA A 244 -11.78 -1.28 -1.33
C ALA A 244 -11.66 -0.30 -2.50
N LEU A 245 -10.71 0.66 -2.41
CA LEU A 245 -10.57 1.79 -3.33
C LEU A 245 -9.35 1.64 -4.25
N SER A 246 -9.27 2.51 -5.22
CA SER A 246 -8.13 2.74 -6.13
C SER A 246 -7.72 1.46 -6.86
N TYR A 247 -6.48 1.00 -6.73
CA TYR A 247 -6.01 -0.18 -7.45
C TYR A 247 -6.70 -1.48 -7.05
N PHE A 248 -7.37 -1.56 -5.91
CA PHE A 248 -8.25 -2.69 -5.64
C PHE A 248 -9.36 -2.80 -6.69
N TYR A 249 -9.98 -1.69 -7.06
CA TYR A 249 -11.00 -1.66 -8.10
C TYR A 249 -10.39 -1.71 -9.51
N ASP A 250 -9.44 -0.82 -9.80
CA ASP A 250 -8.90 -0.61 -11.14
C ASP A 250 -8.22 -1.86 -11.73
N ARG A 251 -7.75 -2.77 -10.88
CA ARG A 251 -7.04 -3.99 -11.32
C ARG A 251 -7.89 -5.23 -11.38
N ILE A 252 -8.99 -5.26 -10.63
CA ILE A 252 -9.86 -6.45 -10.58
C ILE A 252 -11.13 -6.31 -11.42
N ALA A 253 -11.71 -5.13 -11.50
CA ALA A 253 -12.90 -4.88 -12.32
C ALA A 253 -12.69 -5.23 -13.81
N PRO A 254 -11.57 -4.86 -14.46
CA PRO A 254 -11.30 -5.25 -15.86
C PRO A 254 -11.17 -6.77 -16.05
N LEU A 255 -10.87 -7.52 -14.98
CA LEU A 255 -10.76 -8.98 -15.00
C LEU A 255 -12.10 -9.68 -14.74
N GLY A 256 -13.20 -8.91 -14.69
CA GLY A 256 -14.55 -9.42 -14.59
C GLY A 256 -15.05 -9.68 -13.17
N LEU A 257 -14.36 -9.19 -12.13
CA LEU A 257 -14.91 -9.21 -10.78
C LEU A 257 -15.90 -8.05 -10.60
N GLY A 258 -17.08 -8.36 -10.06
CA GLY A 258 -18.11 -7.35 -9.83
C GLY A 258 -17.76 -6.35 -8.73
N PRO A 259 -18.62 -5.32 -8.53
CA PRO A 259 -18.36 -4.30 -7.50
C PRO A 259 -18.45 -4.83 -6.07
N THR A 260 -19.08 -5.97 -5.87
CA THR A 260 -19.14 -6.68 -4.58
C THR A 260 -18.58 -8.08 -4.76
N PHE A 261 -17.63 -8.44 -3.94
CA PHE A 261 -16.95 -9.73 -4.01
C PHE A 261 -16.45 -10.17 -2.63
N SER A 262 -16.25 -11.46 -2.48
CA SER A 262 -15.61 -12.05 -1.31
C SER A 262 -14.10 -12.20 -1.53
N VAL A 263 -13.35 -12.32 -0.44
CA VAL A 263 -11.90 -12.64 -0.48
C VAL A 263 -11.65 -13.93 -1.27
N LYS A 264 -12.55 -14.92 -1.16
CA LYS A 264 -12.44 -16.18 -1.90
C LYS A 264 -12.57 -15.99 -3.42
N GLU A 265 -13.47 -15.14 -3.87
CA GLU A 265 -13.62 -14.82 -5.30
C GLU A 265 -12.40 -14.06 -5.83
N LEU A 266 -11.83 -13.17 -5.00
CA LEU A 266 -10.58 -12.49 -5.34
C LEU A 266 -9.40 -13.47 -5.44
N GLU A 267 -9.29 -14.44 -4.52
CA GLU A 267 -8.28 -15.50 -4.59
C GLU A 267 -8.43 -16.33 -5.86
N GLN A 268 -9.66 -16.75 -6.18
CA GLN A 268 -9.96 -17.50 -7.40
C GLN A 268 -9.61 -16.71 -8.67
N LEU A 269 -9.86 -15.41 -8.68
CA LEU A 269 -9.46 -14.54 -9.78
C LEU A 269 -7.94 -14.50 -9.91
N ALA A 270 -7.21 -14.33 -8.81
CA ALA A 270 -5.75 -14.31 -8.82
C ALA A 270 -5.15 -15.63 -9.35
N VAL A 271 -5.70 -16.77 -8.93
CA VAL A 271 -5.29 -18.08 -9.46
C VAL A 271 -5.54 -18.16 -10.97
N ARG A 272 -6.72 -17.77 -11.44
CA ARG A 272 -7.06 -17.77 -12.88
C ARG A 272 -6.16 -16.84 -13.68
N ALA A 273 -5.91 -15.62 -13.19
CA ALA A 273 -5.02 -14.68 -13.86
C ALA A 273 -3.61 -15.25 -14.05
N CYS A 274 -3.08 -15.97 -13.06
CA CYS A 274 -1.79 -16.62 -13.20
C CYS A 274 -1.82 -17.82 -14.17
N LEU A 275 -2.94 -18.55 -14.25
CA LEU A 275 -3.07 -19.73 -15.14
C LEU A 275 -3.34 -19.33 -16.60
N LEU A 276 -4.18 -18.33 -16.84
CA LEU A 276 -4.51 -17.87 -18.20
C LEU A 276 -3.29 -17.35 -18.96
N TYR A 277 -2.36 -16.71 -18.24
CA TYR A 277 -1.10 -16.26 -18.84
C TYR A 277 -0.13 -17.41 -19.20
N THR A 278 -0.38 -18.62 -18.69
CA THR A 278 0.46 -19.79 -19.02
C THR A 278 -0.09 -20.63 -20.18
N SER A 279 -1.37 -20.46 -20.53
CA SER A 279 -2.02 -21.22 -21.62
C SER A 279 -1.95 -20.53 -22.98
N ASP A 280 -1.94 -19.21 -23.04
CA ASP A 280 -1.91 -18.45 -24.31
C ASP A 280 -0.49 -18.20 -24.87
N ALA A 281 0.55 -18.64 -24.17
CA ALA A 281 1.94 -18.58 -24.65
C ALA A 281 2.39 -19.88 -25.38
N ALA A 282 1.47 -20.81 -25.59
CA ALA A 282 1.74 -22.10 -26.23
C ALA A 282 1.13 -22.25 -27.64
N ASP A 283 0.51 -21.18 -28.21
CA ASP A 283 0.04 -21.14 -29.60
C ASP A 283 0.84 -20.16 -30.46
#